data_bc2a3d70e660c2efc8bd1b89aef65c37
#
_entry.id   bc2a3d70e660c2efc8bd1b89aef65c37
#
_cell.length_a   1.000
_cell.length_b   1.000
_cell.length_c   1.000
_cell.angle_alpha   90.00
_cell.angle_beta   90.00
_cell.angle_gamma   90.00
#
_symmetry.space_group_name_H-M   'P 1'
#
loop_
_entity.id
_entity.type
_entity.pdbx_description
1 polymer ?
#
loop_
_entity_poly.entity_id
_entity_poly.type
_entity_poly.pdbx_seq_one_letter_code
_entity_poly.pdbx_strand_id
1 'polypeptide(L)'
;MSADIKIPDNLKPRDGRFGCGPSKIRPEALAALGASGSSILGTSHRQKPVKNVVHRVREGLNSLFSLPDGYEVVLGNGGSTAFWDIATFGLIENKSQHLVFGEFSSKFASAAKEAPFLGDPTVIKAEPGSHPQAVAEAGIDVYALTHNETSTGVAMPIKRPA
;
A
#
# COMPACT_ATOMS: atom_id res chain seq x y z
N MET A 1 -3.01 -21.23 -36.02
CA MET A 1 -4.03 -20.19 -36.34
C MET A 1 -4.37 -19.50 -35.04
N SER A 2 -4.07 -18.20 -34.91
CA SER A 2 -4.51 -17.43 -33.76
C SER A 2 -6.01 -17.23 -33.86
N ALA A 3 -6.77 -17.53 -32.80
CA ALA A 3 -8.19 -17.22 -32.76
C ALA A 3 -8.36 -15.69 -32.88
N ASP A 4 -9.24 -15.27 -33.82
CA ASP A 4 -9.59 -13.85 -33.95
C ASP A 4 -10.52 -13.47 -32.79
N ILE A 5 -9.92 -13.11 -31.67
CA ILE A 5 -10.66 -12.75 -30.46
C ILE A 5 -11.14 -11.32 -30.60
N LYS A 6 -12.45 -11.14 -30.77
CA LYS A 6 -13.11 -9.83 -30.77
C LYS A 6 -13.61 -9.48 -29.38
N ILE A 7 -13.04 -8.44 -28.80
CA ILE A 7 -13.52 -7.91 -27.52
C ILE A 7 -14.71 -6.98 -27.81
N PRO A 8 -15.89 -7.23 -27.19
CA PRO A 8 -17.05 -6.34 -27.32
C PRO A 8 -16.72 -4.91 -26.91
N ASP A 9 -17.28 -3.91 -27.63
CA ASP A 9 -16.94 -2.49 -27.40
C ASP A 9 -17.30 -2.01 -25.99
N ASN A 10 -18.34 -2.55 -25.38
CA ASN A 10 -18.72 -2.25 -24.00
C ASN A 10 -17.72 -2.77 -22.93
N LEU A 11 -16.85 -3.70 -23.30
CA LEU A 11 -15.79 -4.21 -22.44
C LEU A 11 -14.44 -3.54 -22.71
N LYS A 12 -14.34 -2.77 -23.80
CA LYS A 12 -13.12 -2.04 -24.10
C LYS A 12 -12.97 -0.85 -23.14
N PRO A 13 -11.77 -0.60 -22.62
CA PRO A 13 -11.54 0.58 -21.81
C PRO A 13 -11.74 1.85 -22.64
N ARG A 14 -12.33 2.87 -22.05
CA ARG A 14 -12.45 4.20 -22.68
C ARG A 14 -11.08 4.83 -22.96
N ASP A 15 -10.08 4.39 -22.24
CA ASP A 15 -8.72 4.90 -22.27
C ASP A 15 -7.79 3.75 -21.93
N GLY A 16 -6.79 3.50 -22.77
CA GLY A 16 -5.85 2.39 -22.66
C GLY A 16 -4.73 2.56 -21.65
N ARG A 17 -4.82 3.55 -20.76
CA ARG A 17 -3.80 3.78 -19.72
C ARG A 17 -3.98 2.81 -18.55
N PHE A 18 -3.18 1.76 -18.54
CA PHE A 18 -3.16 0.71 -17.50
C PHE A 18 -1.76 0.55 -16.89
N GLY A 19 -1.04 1.67 -16.68
CA GLY A 19 0.26 1.62 -16.05
C GLY A 19 0.18 1.27 -14.57
N CYS A 20 1.18 0.56 -14.06
CA CYS A 20 1.43 0.44 -12.62
C CYS A 20 2.06 1.76 -12.14
N GLY A 21 1.40 2.50 -11.30
CA GLY A 21 1.86 3.81 -10.82
C GLY A 21 0.90 4.90 -11.25
N PRO A 22 1.22 5.79 -12.20
CA PRO A 22 0.29 6.83 -12.61
C PRO A 22 -1.02 6.23 -13.10
N SER A 23 -2.09 6.48 -12.35
CA SER A 23 -3.42 5.97 -12.65
C SER A 23 -4.23 7.02 -13.40
N LYS A 24 -5.23 6.55 -14.16
CA LYS A 24 -6.18 7.41 -14.81
C LYS A 24 -7.00 8.20 -13.79
N ILE A 25 -6.98 9.52 -13.90
CA ILE A 25 -7.84 10.40 -13.11
C ILE A 25 -9.21 10.46 -13.79
N ARG A 26 -10.28 10.32 -13.02
CA ARG A 26 -11.64 10.49 -13.52
C ARG A 26 -11.88 11.95 -13.90
N PRO A 27 -12.38 12.24 -15.13
CA PRO A 27 -12.64 13.61 -15.58
C PRO A 27 -13.55 14.39 -14.61
N GLU A 28 -14.53 13.73 -14.02
CA GLU A 28 -15.47 14.32 -13.05
C GLU A 28 -14.76 14.79 -11.77
N ALA A 29 -13.73 14.05 -11.33
CA ALA A 29 -12.94 14.43 -10.16
C ALA A 29 -12.10 15.67 -10.42
N LEU A 30 -11.52 15.77 -11.63
CA LEU A 30 -10.78 16.95 -12.07
C LEU A 30 -11.71 18.17 -12.20
N ALA A 31 -12.88 18.00 -12.81
CA ALA A 31 -13.88 19.05 -12.93
C ALA A 31 -14.36 19.54 -11.56
N ALA A 32 -14.63 18.63 -10.62
CA ALA A 32 -15.03 18.97 -9.26
C ALA A 32 -13.93 19.72 -8.51
N LEU A 33 -12.67 19.33 -8.67
CA LEU A 33 -11.54 20.05 -8.10
C LEU A 33 -11.44 21.48 -8.69
N GLY A 34 -11.54 21.62 -10.01
CA GLY A 34 -11.54 22.91 -10.66
C GLY A 34 -12.69 23.82 -10.19
N ALA A 35 -13.89 23.25 -10.03
CA ALA A 35 -15.06 23.97 -9.55
C ALA A 35 -14.95 24.40 -8.07
N SER A 36 -14.11 23.76 -7.25
CA SER A 36 -13.89 24.15 -5.86
C SER A 36 -13.27 25.54 -5.71
N GLY A 37 -12.53 25.99 -6.72
CA GLY A 37 -11.89 27.30 -6.75
C GLY A 37 -11.06 27.58 -5.50
N SER A 38 -11.09 28.83 -5.04
CA SER A 38 -10.37 29.28 -3.84
C SER A 38 -10.99 28.82 -2.51
N SER A 39 -12.14 28.13 -2.55
CA SER A 39 -12.78 27.63 -1.31
C SER A 39 -11.95 26.53 -0.62
N ILE A 40 -11.14 25.82 -1.39
CA ILE A 40 -10.23 24.77 -0.89
C ILE A 40 -8.79 25.09 -1.28
N LEU A 41 -8.56 25.32 -2.60
CA LEU A 41 -7.21 25.61 -3.12
C LEU A 41 -6.70 26.96 -2.60
N GLY A 42 -5.51 26.97 -2.05
CA GLY A 42 -4.94 28.14 -1.40
C GLY A 42 -5.52 28.48 -0.01
N THR A 43 -6.48 27.70 0.46
CA THR A 43 -7.04 27.86 1.81
C THR A 43 -6.22 27.12 2.85
N SER A 44 -6.00 27.74 4.01
CA SER A 44 -5.24 27.12 5.09
C SER A 44 -5.86 25.79 5.55
N HIS A 45 -5.01 24.79 5.79
CA HIS A 45 -5.43 23.48 6.34
C HIS A 45 -6.12 23.60 7.73
N ARG A 46 -5.99 24.75 8.41
CA ARG A 46 -6.68 25.02 9.68
C ARG A 46 -8.12 25.47 9.51
N GLN A 47 -8.51 25.84 8.29
CA GLN A 47 -9.85 26.35 7.98
C GLN A 47 -10.86 25.21 7.76
N LYS A 48 -12.13 25.47 8.09
CA LYS A 48 -13.22 24.48 8.00
C LYS A 48 -13.35 23.82 6.63
N PRO A 49 -13.28 24.52 5.49
CA PRO A 49 -13.40 23.87 4.18
C PRO A 49 -12.40 22.73 3.98
N VAL A 50 -11.12 22.97 4.30
CA VAL A 50 -10.07 21.95 4.14
C VAL A 50 -10.20 20.83 5.17
N LYS A 51 -10.48 21.18 6.45
CA LYS A 51 -10.76 20.19 7.49
C LYS A 51 -11.92 19.27 7.11
N ASN A 52 -12.98 19.80 6.52
CA ASN A 52 -14.14 19.01 6.09
C ASN A 52 -13.77 18.03 4.97
N VAL A 53 -12.88 18.39 4.04
CA VAL A 53 -12.40 17.45 3.00
C VAL A 53 -11.65 16.29 3.65
N VAL A 54 -10.72 16.57 4.56
CA VAL A 54 -9.98 15.55 5.31
C VAL A 54 -10.91 14.65 6.10
N HIS A 55 -11.87 15.23 6.82
CA HIS A 55 -12.86 14.49 7.57
C HIS A 55 -13.67 13.53 6.68
N ARG A 56 -14.17 14.01 5.54
CA ARG A 56 -14.92 13.18 4.59
C ARG A 56 -14.10 12.02 4.05
N VAL A 57 -12.80 12.21 3.81
CA VAL A 57 -11.89 11.12 3.36
C VAL A 57 -11.75 10.08 4.47
N ARG A 58 -11.51 10.52 5.70
CA ARG A 58 -11.35 9.62 6.85
C ARG A 58 -12.62 8.81 7.11
N GLU A 59 -13.78 9.47 7.15
CA GLU A 59 -15.07 8.79 7.32
C GLU A 59 -15.42 7.86 6.17
N GLY A 60 -15.14 8.27 4.93
CA GLY A 60 -15.36 7.43 3.75
C GLY A 60 -14.52 6.15 3.78
N LEU A 61 -13.25 6.23 4.17
CA LEU A 61 -12.36 5.06 4.31
C LEU A 61 -12.76 4.20 5.52
N ASN A 62 -13.14 4.82 6.64
CA ASN A 62 -13.66 4.10 7.80
C ASN A 62 -14.88 3.24 7.40
N SER A 63 -15.83 3.85 6.72
CA SER A 63 -17.05 3.16 6.25
C SER A 63 -16.72 2.08 5.21
N LEU A 64 -15.83 2.38 4.24
CA LEU A 64 -15.46 1.44 3.18
C LEU A 64 -14.82 0.15 3.72
N PHE A 65 -13.95 0.30 4.72
CA PHE A 65 -13.24 -0.82 5.32
C PHE A 65 -13.94 -1.42 6.56
N SER A 66 -15.07 -0.84 6.97
CA SER A 66 -15.79 -1.26 8.19
C SER A 66 -14.83 -1.37 9.38
N LEU A 67 -14.07 -0.29 9.63
CA LEU A 67 -13.03 -0.31 10.66
C LEU A 67 -13.62 -0.60 12.04
N PRO A 68 -13.02 -1.51 12.82
CA PRO A 68 -13.44 -1.79 14.18
C PRO A 68 -13.23 -0.59 15.12
N ASP A 69 -13.90 -0.60 16.27
CA ASP A 69 -13.67 0.39 17.32
C ASP A 69 -12.19 0.41 17.74
N GLY A 70 -11.65 1.60 17.92
CA GLY A 70 -10.25 1.82 18.26
C GLY A 70 -9.31 1.96 17.06
N TYR A 71 -9.80 1.75 15.82
CA TYR A 71 -9.06 2.04 14.62
C TYR A 71 -9.39 3.43 14.08
N GLU A 72 -8.39 4.10 13.55
CA GLU A 72 -8.62 5.37 12.85
C GLU A 72 -7.80 5.46 11.57
N VAL A 73 -8.31 6.27 10.62
CA VAL A 73 -7.63 6.58 9.37
C VAL A 73 -6.66 7.73 9.61
N VAL A 74 -5.38 7.49 9.38
CA VAL A 74 -4.32 8.51 9.42
C VAL A 74 -3.85 8.78 8.01
N LEU A 75 -3.86 10.06 7.62
CA LEU A 75 -3.38 10.50 6.30
C LEU A 75 -1.94 11.03 6.44
N GLY A 76 -1.07 10.54 5.58
CA GLY A 76 0.32 10.96 5.52
C GLY A 76 0.82 11.07 4.09
N ASN A 77 2.01 11.63 3.91
CA ASN A 77 2.73 11.52 2.66
C ASN A 77 3.11 10.07 2.45
N GLY A 78 2.86 9.56 1.25
CA GLY A 78 2.73 8.16 1.04
C GLY A 78 3.82 7.49 0.25
N GLY A 79 3.50 6.28 -0.06
CA GLY A 79 4.31 5.28 -0.71
C GLY A 79 4.80 4.24 0.28
N SER A 80 5.15 3.07 -0.24
CA SER A 80 5.62 1.93 0.55
C SER A 80 6.86 2.27 1.39
N THR A 81 7.75 3.11 0.87
CA THR A 81 8.98 3.53 1.59
C THR A 81 8.64 4.21 2.91
N ALA A 82 7.70 5.16 2.92
CA ALA A 82 7.28 5.82 4.15
C ALA A 82 6.66 4.83 5.15
N PHE A 83 5.92 3.83 4.66
CA PHE A 83 5.37 2.78 5.52
C PHE A 83 6.47 1.89 6.11
N TRP A 84 7.50 1.55 5.35
CA TRP A 84 8.63 0.75 5.86
C TRP A 84 9.37 1.47 6.99
N ASP A 85 9.58 2.79 6.85
CA ASP A 85 10.15 3.60 7.92
C ASP A 85 9.24 3.60 9.16
N ILE A 86 7.95 3.86 8.98
CA ILE A 86 6.97 3.84 10.08
C ILE A 86 6.96 2.47 10.77
N ALA A 87 6.95 1.38 10.03
CA ALA A 87 6.94 0.03 10.58
C ALA A 87 8.26 -0.30 11.31
N THR A 88 9.39 0.08 10.74
CA THR A 88 10.71 -0.15 11.33
C THR A 88 10.87 0.59 12.65
N PHE A 89 10.42 1.85 12.73
CA PHE A 89 10.55 2.67 13.94
C PHE A 89 9.41 2.53 14.94
N GLY A 90 8.24 2.06 14.51
CA GLY A 90 7.04 2.07 15.35
C GLY A 90 6.40 0.70 15.64
N LEU A 91 6.71 -0.33 14.86
CA LEU A 91 6.10 -1.65 15.01
C LEU A 91 7.10 -2.75 15.39
N ILE A 92 8.37 -2.65 14.96
CA ILE A 92 9.40 -3.63 15.28
C ILE A 92 10.07 -3.21 16.57
N GLU A 93 9.96 -4.04 17.60
CA GLU A 93 10.59 -3.78 18.90
C GLU A 93 12.02 -4.35 18.97
N ASN A 94 12.21 -5.58 18.51
CA ASN A 94 13.49 -6.26 18.56
C ASN A 94 13.89 -6.86 17.22
N LYS A 95 13.04 -7.73 16.64
CA LYS A 95 13.37 -8.51 15.45
C LYS A 95 12.14 -8.79 14.58
N SER A 96 12.35 -8.78 13.28
CA SER A 96 11.30 -9.09 12.30
C SER A 96 11.68 -10.26 11.39
N GLN A 97 10.66 -10.89 10.79
CA GLN A 97 10.83 -11.87 9.72
C GLN A 97 10.23 -11.30 8.42
N HIS A 98 11.00 -11.34 7.34
CA HIS A 98 10.61 -10.82 6.04
C HIS A 98 10.54 -11.92 5.00
N LEU A 99 9.43 -11.96 4.25
CA LEU A 99 9.26 -12.80 3.08
C LEU A 99 9.65 -12.02 1.83
N VAL A 100 10.77 -12.37 1.20
CA VAL A 100 11.35 -11.63 0.09
C VAL A 100 11.19 -12.40 -1.22
N PHE A 101 10.45 -11.83 -2.17
CA PHE A 101 10.19 -12.42 -3.48
C PHE A 101 10.05 -11.36 -4.60
N GLY A 102 10.57 -10.15 -4.35
CA GLY A 102 10.68 -9.06 -5.31
C GLY A 102 11.30 -7.81 -4.71
N GLU A 103 11.22 -6.72 -5.45
CA GLU A 103 11.88 -5.45 -5.12
C GLU A 103 11.30 -4.80 -3.86
N PHE A 104 9.96 -4.76 -3.72
CA PHE A 104 9.32 -4.10 -2.59
C PHE A 104 9.53 -4.84 -1.28
N SER A 105 9.36 -6.14 -1.29
CA SER A 105 9.63 -6.99 -0.13
C SER A 105 11.10 -6.95 0.30
N SER A 106 12.02 -6.90 -0.67
CA SER A 106 13.46 -6.76 -0.42
C SER A 106 13.82 -5.42 0.24
N LYS A 107 13.24 -4.32 -0.25
CA LYS A 107 13.48 -2.98 0.32
C LYS A 107 13.01 -2.87 1.77
N PHE A 108 11.88 -3.46 2.11
CA PHE A 108 11.43 -3.47 3.50
C PHE A 108 12.38 -4.27 4.41
N ALA A 109 12.85 -5.45 3.95
CA ALA A 109 13.84 -6.22 4.68
C ALA A 109 15.14 -5.43 4.88
N SER A 110 15.58 -4.68 3.86
CA SER A 110 16.76 -3.81 3.95
C SER A 110 16.56 -2.67 4.96
N ALA A 111 15.40 -1.99 4.94
CA ALA A 111 15.11 -0.93 5.90
C ALA A 111 15.17 -1.42 7.35
N ALA A 112 14.61 -2.60 7.63
CA ALA A 112 14.69 -3.20 8.96
C ALA A 112 16.13 -3.60 9.33
N LYS A 113 16.91 -4.13 8.38
CA LYS A 113 18.30 -4.54 8.62
C LYS A 113 19.24 -3.35 8.87
N GLU A 114 18.99 -2.23 8.21
CA GLU A 114 19.81 -1.02 8.34
C GLU A 114 19.49 -0.22 9.60
N ALA A 115 18.44 -0.56 10.33
CA ALA A 115 18.08 0.09 11.57
C ALA A 115 19.05 -0.32 12.70
N PRO A 116 19.86 0.60 13.23
CA PRO A 116 20.96 0.25 14.16
C PRO A 116 20.49 -0.18 15.55
N PHE A 117 19.22 -0.04 15.84
CA PHE A 117 18.58 -0.36 17.12
C PHE A 117 17.81 -1.67 17.10
N LEU A 118 17.71 -2.35 15.93
CA LEU A 118 17.04 -3.64 15.80
C LEU A 118 18.04 -4.80 15.65
N GLY A 119 17.62 -5.99 16.00
CA GLY A 119 18.33 -7.21 15.66
C GLY A 119 18.20 -7.53 14.16
N ASP A 120 19.18 -8.25 13.60
CA ASP A 120 19.16 -8.67 12.20
C ASP A 120 17.85 -9.41 11.89
N PRO A 121 17.10 -9.00 10.85
CA PRO A 121 15.86 -9.65 10.49
C PRO A 121 16.10 -11.05 9.93
N THR A 122 15.19 -11.97 10.18
CA THR A 122 15.13 -13.24 9.46
C THR A 122 14.55 -13.01 8.07
N VAL A 123 15.29 -13.40 7.02
CA VAL A 123 14.86 -13.21 5.64
C VAL A 123 14.66 -14.57 4.97
N ILE A 124 13.44 -14.85 4.54
CA ILE A 124 13.08 -16.05 3.77
C ILE A 124 12.82 -15.63 2.33
N LYS A 125 13.60 -16.18 1.39
CA LYS A 125 13.54 -15.80 -0.02
C LYS A 125 12.86 -16.86 -0.88
N ALA A 126 12.25 -16.42 -1.97
CA ALA A 126 11.78 -17.26 -3.06
C ALA A 126 12.19 -16.67 -4.41
N GLU A 127 12.22 -17.53 -5.43
CA GLU A 127 12.52 -17.12 -6.80
C GLU A 127 11.40 -16.23 -7.38
N PRO A 128 11.73 -15.34 -8.32
CA PRO A 128 10.75 -14.52 -9.03
C PRO A 128 9.60 -15.37 -9.60
N GLY A 129 8.37 -14.89 -9.44
CA GLY A 129 7.16 -15.63 -9.87
C GLY A 129 6.61 -16.62 -8.83
N SER A 130 7.27 -16.76 -7.68
CA SER A 130 6.81 -17.55 -6.54
C SER A 130 6.85 -16.72 -5.26
N HIS A 131 6.40 -17.27 -4.13
CA HIS A 131 6.50 -16.64 -2.82
C HIS A 131 6.85 -17.66 -1.73
N PRO A 132 7.60 -17.28 -0.69
CA PRO A 132 7.88 -18.14 0.44
C PRO A 132 6.70 -18.15 1.42
N GLN A 133 6.82 -18.96 2.48
CA GLN A 133 5.87 -18.98 3.59
C GLN A 133 6.56 -18.52 4.88
N ALA A 134 5.84 -17.82 5.73
CA ALA A 134 6.33 -17.45 7.05
C ALA A 134 6.44 -18.68 7.95
N VAL A 135 7.49 -18.72 8.76
CA VAL A 135 7.77 -19.80 9.72
C VAL A 135 7.72 -19.22 11.12
N ALA A 136 7.02 -19.90 12.02
CA ALA A 136 7.02 -19.50 13.43
C ALA A 136 8.45 -19.53 13.97
N GLU A 137 8.87 -18.40 14.53
CA GLU A 137 10.22 -18.23 15.08
C GLU A 137 10.14 -17.45 16.41
N ALA A 138 10.79 -17.94 17.43
CA ALA A 138 10.84 -17.26 18.73
C ALA A 138 11.57 -15.91 18.61
N GLY A 139 11.05 -14.90 19.29
CA GLY A 139 11.64 -13.56 19.32
C GLY A 139 11.32 -12.70 18.10
N ILE A 140 10.45 -13.15 17.22
CA ILE A 140 9.91 -12.31 16.13
C ILE A 140 8.68 -11.57 16.64
N ASP A 141 8.74 -10.25 16.64
CA ASP A 141 7.62 -9.37 16.99
C ASP A 141 6.82 -8.91 15.77
N VAL A 142 7.45 -8.88 14.58
CA VAL A 142 6.76 -8.52 13.32
C VAL A 142 7.06 -9.50 12.20
N TYR A 143 6.00 -9.99 11.54
CA TYR A 143 6.07 -10.73 10.27
C TYR A 143 5.70 -9.81 9.12
N ALA A 144 6.65 -9.49 8.25
CA ALA A 144 6.44 -8.65 7.07
C ALA A 144 5.97 -9.50 5.88
N LEU A 145 4.67 -9.44 5.63
CA LEU A 145 3.97 -10.23 4.62
C LEU A 145 3.49 -9.33 3.48
N THR A 146 4.14 -9.37 2.34
CA THR A 146 3.79 -8.58 1.16
C THR A 146 2.66 -9.25 0.38
N HIS A 147 1.42 -8.74 0.48
CA HIS A 147 0.28 -9.34 -0.21
C HIS A 147 0.43 -9.29 -1.73
N ASN A 148 0.82 -8.14 -2.28
CA ASN A 148 1.05 -7.96 -3.71
C ASN A 148 2.45 -7.42 -3.96
N GLU A 149 3.32 -8.26 -4.49
CA GLU A 149 4.66 -7.86 -4.93
C GLU A 149 4.58 -7.38 -6.39
N THR A 150 4.45 -6.09 -6.56
CA THR A 150 4.23 -5.47 -7.87
C THR A 150 5.36 -5.73 -8.86
N SER A 151 6.60 -5.79 -8.38
CA SER A 151 7.79 -5.94 -9.23
C SER A 151 7.86 -7.29 -9.94
N THR A 152 7.27 -8.33 -9.37
CA THR A 152 7.23 -9.69 -9.93
C THR A 152 5.83 -10.15 -10.33
N GLY A 153 4.80 -9.32 -10.05
CA GLY A 153 3.40 -9.64 -10.37
C GLY A 153 2.83 -10.78 -9.52
N VAL A 154 3.40 -11.06 -8.36
CA VAL A 154 2.97 -12.15 -7.48
C VAL A 154 2.05 -11.66 -6.38
N ALA A 155 0.89 -12.29 -6.23
CA ALA A 155 0.01 -12.14 -5.07
C ALA A 155 0.21 -13.32 -4.12
N MET A 156 0.44 -13.02 -2.84
CA MET A 156 0.67 -14.02 -1.79
C MET A 156 -0.50 -14.02 -0.80
N PRO A 157 -1.08 -15.19 -0.46
CA PRO A 157 -2.05 -15.28 0.61
C PRO A 157 -1.43 -14.85 1.95
N ILE A 158 -2.10 -13.93 2.65
CA ILE A 158 -1.63 -13.49 3.98
C ILE A 158 -2.07 -14.50 5.02
N LYS A 159 -1.08 -15.20 5.59
CA LYS A 159 -1.29 -16.18 6.66
C LYS A 159 -0.22 -16.00 7.72
N ARG A 160 -0.63 -15.74 8.95
CA ARG A 160 0.28 -15.75 10.10
C ARG A 160 0.80 -17.15 10.33
N PRO A 161 2.10 -17.32 10.66
CA PRO A 161 2.60 -18.59 11.16
C PRO A 161 1.95 -18.92 12.51
N ALA A 162 1.72 -20.21 12.73
CA ALA A 162 1.09 -20.70 13.96
C ALA A 162 2.13 -20.76 15.10
#